data_dd33ece3e89c202e3f73121c2c1e0ef0
#
_entry.id   dd33ece3e89c202e3f73121c2c1e0ef0
#
_cell.length_a   1.000
_cell.length_b   1.000
_cell.length_c   1.000
_cell.angle_alpha   90.00
_cell.angle_beta   90.00
_cell.angle_gamma   90.00
#
_symmetry.space_group_name_H-M   'P 1'
#
loop_
_entity.id
_entity.type
_entity.pdbx_description
1 polymer ?
#
loop_
_entity_poly.entity_id
_entity_poly.type
_entity_poly.pdbx_seq_one_letter_code
_entity_poly.pdbx_strand_id
1 'polypeptide(L)'
;GIEEFAIECSRIKVGSSEDIQNCADDGIQIFGGMGFSADTPMESAWRDARIGRIYEGTNEINRILSVGMLVKKSMKGELDLMSAVMQVASEMPSGGVENEMNNNQPLSEELQKIKNLKKVFLMLAGTSFQKYGQELEKHQQILLGLSDIMIEVYFSESTLLRTIKNINRGLDVPHQTDMAKLFIFDTVEMVTRKSKEIVGNIAEDQAQINLLKNIHRLCRYNNLPDVIGLKNRIADKIVSENKYCF
;
A
#
# COMPACT_ATOMS: atom_id res chain seq x y z
N GLY A 1 -23.15 9.89 -0.85
CA GLY A 1 -22.49 11.16 -1.08
C GLY A 1 -21.01 11.16 -0.75
N ILE A 2 -20.45 12.35 -0.55
CA ILE A 2 -19.00 12.52 -0.30
C ILE A 2 -18.54 11.75 0.95
N GLU A 3 -19.34 11.69 2.00
CA GLU A 3 -19.00 10.93 3.22
C GLU A 3 -18.83 9.42 2.99
N GLU A 4 -19.48 8.87 1.98
CA GLU A 4 -19.37 7.46 1.63
C GLU A 4 -17.95 7.08 1.21
N PHE A 5 -17.30 7.95 0.46
CA PHE A 5 -15.95 7.75 -0.10
C PHE A 5 -14.85 8.51 0.66
N ALA A 6 -15.12 8.98 1.86
CA ALA A 6 -14.16 9.80 2.59
C ALA A 6 -12.85 9.06 2.92
N ILE A 7 -12.91 7.73 3.13
CA ILE A 7 -11.73 6.90 3.36
C ILE A 7 -10.88 6.84 2.11
N GLU A 8 -11.49 6.58 0.95
CA GLU A 8 -10.84 6.52 -0.35
C GLU A 8 -10.25 7.88 -0.73
N CYS A 9 -11.00 8.96 -0.55
CA CYS A 9 -10.52 10.32 -0.82
C CYS A 9 -9.28 10.67 0.02
N SER A 10 -9.30 10.31 1.32
CA SER A 10 -8.15 10.54 2.20
C SER A 10 -6.92 9.75 1.75
N ARG A 11 -7.09 8.48 1.38
CA ARG A 11 -5.99 7.64 0.85
C ARG A 11 -5.43 8.19 -0.45
N ILE A 12 -6.30 8.53 -1.39
CA ILE A 12 -5.90 9.07 -2.70
C ILE A 12 -5.16 10.40 -2.51
N LYS A 13 -5.67 11.31 -1.66
CA LYS A 13 -5.00 12.58 -1.37
C LYS A 13 -3.57 12.35 -0.85
N VAL A 14 -3.40 11.45 0.10
CA VAL A 14 -2.07 11.14 0.67
C VAL A 14 -1.15 10.55 -0.39
N GLY A 15 -1.52 9.43 -1.01
CA GLY A 15 -0.68 8.73 -1.96
C GLY A 15 -0.33 9.60 -3.17
N SER A 16 -1.33 10.22 -3.82
CA SER A 16 -1.07 11.05 -5.00
C SER A 16 -0.18 12.26 -4.72
N SER A 17 -0.33 12.91 -3.55
CA SER A 17 0.52 14.05 -3.20
C SER A 17 1.96 13.64 -2.87
N GLU A 18 2.18 12.44 -2.35
CA GLU A 18 3.50 11.89 -2.10
C GLU A 18 4.15 11.39 -3.40
N ASP A 19 3.41 10.73 -4.26
CA ASP A 19 3.88 10.28 -5.57
C ASP A 19 4.31 11.46 -6.45
N ILE A 20 3.51 12.53 -6.53
CA ILE A 20 3.87 13.75 -7.27
C ILE A 20 5.15 14.36 -6.69
N GLN A 21 5.29 14.40 -5.36
CA GLN A 21 6.51 14.93 -4.72
C GLN A 21 7.73 14.07 -5.09
N ASN A 22 7.61 12.75 -5.05
CA ASN A 22 8.69 11.83 -5.41
C ASN A 22 9.08 11.99 -6.89
N CYS A 23 8.09 12.05 -7.79
CA CYS A 23 8.34 12.29 -9.22
C CYS A 23 9.04 13.64 -9.46
N ALA A 24 8.66 14.69 -8.75
CA ALA A 24 9.28 16.00 -8.88
C ALA A 24 10.72 16.03 -8.34
N ASP A 25 10.97 15.30 -7.25
CA ASP A 25 12.30 15.14 -6.66
C ASP A 25 13.24 14.38 -7.61
N ASP A 26 12.78 13.26 -8.18
CA ASP A 26 13.50 12.52 -9.23
C ASP A 26 13.74 13.40 -10.47
N GLY A 27 12.76 14.24 -10.83
CA GLY A 27 12.92 15.21 -11.91
C GLY A 27 14.06 16.19 -11.67
N ILE A 28 14.17 16.78 -10.48
CA ILE A 28 15.30 17.64 -10.11
C ILE A 28 16.62 16.86 -10.21
N GLN A 29 16.65 15.63 -9.72
CA GLN A 29 17.84 14.79 -9.76
C GLN A 29 18.30 14.49 -11.19
N ILE A 30 17.36 14.20 -12.10
CA ILE A 30 17.64 13.94 -13.52
C ILE A 30 18.20 15.18 -14.22
N PHE A 31 17.64 16.37 -13.92
CA PHE A 31 18.11 17.65 -14.48
C PHE A 31 19.41 18.14 -13.85
N GLY A 32 19.85 17.53 -12.73
CA GLY A 32 21.04 17.93 -12.00
C GLY A 32 20.96 19.36 -11.47
N GLY A 33 22.05 20.11 -11.44
CA GLY A 33 22.08 21.50 -10.95
C GLY A 33 21.07 22.42 -11.66
N MET A 34 20.77 22.18 -12.92
CA MET A 34 19.73 22.94 -13.63
C MET A 34 18.32 22.68 -13.12
N GLY A 35 18.03 21.48 -12.61
CA GLY A 35 16.75 21.16 -11.98
C GLY A 35 16.49 21.98 -10.72
N PHE A 36 17.54 22.39 -10.02
CA PHE A 36 17.45 23.22 -8.82
C PHE A 36 17.43 24.72 -9.13
N SER A 37 17.82 25.13 -10.35
CA SER A 37 17.82 26.53 -10.77
C SER A 37 16.38 27.02 -11.09
N ALA A 38 16.05 28.24 -10.68
CA ALA A 38 14.81 28.90 -11.04
C ALA A 38 14.70 29.21 -12.58
N ASP A 39 15.78 28.99 -13.33
CA ASP A 39 15.78 29.12 -14.79
C ASP A 39 15.06 27.95 -15.49
N THR A 40 14.73 26.88 -14.74
CA THR A 40 14.01 25.72 -15.27
C THR A 40 12.68 25.51 -14.55
N PRO A 41 11.67 24.89 -15.19
CA PRO A 41 10.38 24.66 -14.55
C PRO A 41 10.40 23.61 -13.43
N MET A 42 11.50 22.84 -13.25
CA MET A 42 11.55 21.75 -12.29
C MET A 42 11.56 22.25 -10.83
N GLU A 43 12.24 23.37 -10.54
CA GLU A 43 12.22 23.98 -9.20
C GLU A 43 10.78 24.37 -8.81
N SER A 44 10.05 25.03 -9.69
CA SER A 44 8.66 25.40 -9.48
C SER A 44 7.77 24.16 -9.30
N ALA A 45 7.90 23.17 -10.16
CA ALA A 45 7.15 21.91 -10.05
C ALA A 45 7.37 21.19 -8.71
N TRP A 46 8.63 21.21 -8.22
CA TRP A 46 8.96 20.61 -6.91
C TRP A 46 8.31 21.38 -5.75
N ARG A 47 8.32 22.71 -5.77
CA ARG A 47 7.69 23.56 -4.75
C ARG A 47 6.18 23.36 -4.73
N ASP A 48 5.55 23.30 -5.93
CA ASP A 48 4.11 23.09 -6.08
C ASP A 48 3.70 21.67 -5.64
N ALA A 49 4.51 20.66 -5.91
CA ALA A 49 4.29 19.32 -5.40
C ALA A 49 4.39 19.26 -3.87
N ARG A 50 5.39 19.96 -3.28
CA ARG A 50 5.66 19.93 -1.84
C ARG A 50 4.51 20.46 -1.00
N ILE A 51 3.85 21.53 -1.42
CA ILE A 51 2.73 22.12 -0.69
C ILE A 51 1.50 21.19 -0.67
N GLY A 52 1.37 20.31 -1.68
CA GLY A 52 0.29 19.31 -1.77
C GLY A 52 0.17 18.38 -0.58
N ARG A 53 1.27 18.15 0.14
CA ARG A 53 1.29 17.34 1.38
C ARG A 53 0.82 18.10 2.62
N ILE A 54 0.67 19.41 2.56
CA ILE A 54 0.41 20.29 3.71
C ILE A 54 -1.03 20.80 3.72
N TYR A 55 -1.54 21.31 2.58
CA TYR A 55 -2.87 21.90 2.51
C TYR A 55 -3.99 20.85 2.41
N GLU A 56 -5.23 21.27 2.58
CA GLU A 56 -6.45 20.43 2.56
C GLU A 56 -6.38 19.24 3.55
N GLY A 57 -5.85 19.55 4.72
CA GLY A 57 -5.48 18.54 5.72
C GLY A 57 -4.13 17.94 5.40
N THR A 58 -3.19 18.03 6.35
CA THR A 58 -1.86 17.42 6.15
C THR A 58 -1.98 15.92 5.88
N ASN A 59 -0.97 15.34 5.25
CA ASN A 59 -0.98 13.91 4.97
C ASN A 59 -1.08 13.07 6.25
N GLU A 60 -0.51 13.54 7.35
CA GLU A 60 -0.61 12.90 8.66
C GLU A 60 -2.06 12.91 9.19
N ILE A 61 -2.77 14.04 9.08
CA ILE A 61 -4.17 14.17 9.47
C ILE A 61 -5.06 13.26 8.60
N ASN A 62 -4.85 13.24 7.28
CA ASN A 62 -5.60 12.37 6.39
C ASN A 62 -5.36 10.88 6.68
N ARG A 63 -4.13 10.48 7.08
CA ARG A 63 -3.83 9.12 7.51
C ARG A 63 -4.62 8.73 8.76
N ILE A 64 -4.60 9.57 9.79
CA ILE A 64 -5.36 9.33 11.03
C ILE A 64 -6.86 9.29 10.74
N LEU A 65 -7.35 10.22 9.92
CA LEU A 65 -8.75 10.30 9.52
C LEU A 65 -9.20 9.00 8.81
N SER A 66 -8.41 8.46 7.91
CA SER A 66 -8.78 7.28 7.12
C SER A 66 -8.99 6.04 8.01
N VAL A 67 -8.12 5.81 9.01
CA VAL A 67 -8.26 4.71 9.97
C VAL A 67 -9.40 4.97 10.94
N GLY A 68 -9.51 6.21 11.48
CA GLY A 68 -10.59 6.60 12.38
C GLY A 68 -11.97 6.42 11.75
N MET A 69 -12.12 6.77 10.48
CA MET A 69 -13.38 6.57 9.74
C MET A 69 -13.68 5.08 9.48
N LEU A 70 -12.66 4.26 9.22
CA LEU A 70 -12.81 2.82 9.08
C LEU A 70 -13.40 2.21 10.37
N VAL A 71 -12.80 2.56 11.51
CA VAL A 71 -13.29 2.13 12.84
C VAL A 71 -14.71 2.64 13.10
N LYS A 72 -14.99 3.92 12.82
CA LYS A 72 -16.32 4.51 13.00
C LYS A 72 -17.40 3.82 12.15
N LYS A 73 -17.11 3.51 10.87
CA LYS A 73 -18.03 2.76 10.00
C LYS A 73 -18.27 1.34 10.53
N SER A 74 -17.23 0.68 11.05
CA SER A 74 -17.37 -0.63 11.68
C SER A 74 -18.26 -0.57 12.93
N MET A 75 -18.07 0.42 13.80
CA MET A 75 -18.90 0.60 15.02
C MET A 75 -20.37 0.89 14.71
N LYS A 76 -20.66 1.52 13.56
CA LYS A 76 -22.02 1.77 13.08
C LYS A 76 -22.66 0.57 12.37
N GLY A 77 -21.92 -0.53 12.17
CA GLY A 77 -22.38 -1.68 11.41
C GLY A 77 -22.45 -1.47 9.88
N GLU A 78 -21.88 -0.37 9.38
CA GLU A 78 -21.80 -0.08 7.95
C GLU A 78 -20.71 -0.93 7.25
N LEU A 79 -19.76 -1.44 8.03
CA LEU A 79 -18.66 -2.29 7.58
C LEU A 79 -18.41 -3.40 8.60
N ASP A 80 -18.46 -4.64 8.16
CA ASP A 80 -18.22 -5.81 9.03
C ASP A 80 -16.71 -6.11 9.19
N LEU A 81 -16.00 -5.15 9.77
CA LEU A 81 -14.57 -5.26 10.03
C LEU A 81 -14.28 -6.29 11.11
N MET A 82 -15.13 -6.38 12.12
CA MET A 82 -14.92 -7.27 13.28
C MET A 82 -14.98 -8.75 12.86
N SER A 83 -15.96 -9.15 12.05
CA SER A 83 -16.03 -10.52 11.53
C SER A 83 -14.81 -10.86 10.66
N ALA A 84 -14.35 -9.90 9.84
CA ALA A 84 -13.13 -10.10 9.05
C ALA A 84 -11.88 -10.30 9.93
N VAL A 85 -11.74 -9.52 11.02
CA VAL A 85 -10.65 -9.69 12.00
C VAL A 85 -10.75 -11.05 12.69
N MET A 86 -11.94 -11.47 13.13
CA MET A 86 -12.15 -12.77 13.78
C MET A 86 -11.85 -13.93 12.83
N GLN A 87 -12.25 -13.83 11.57
CA GLN A 87 -11.94 -14.84 10.55
C GLN A 87 -10.43 -14.99 10.40
N VAL A 88 -9.71 -13.88 10.20
CA VAL A 88 -8.24 -13.93 10.09
C VAL A 88 -7.61 -14.51 11.35
N ALA A 89 -8.07 -14.15 12.54
CA ALA A 89 -7.57 -14.68 13.79
C ALA A 89 -7.79 -16.20 13.90
N SER A 90 -8.90 -16.74 13.40
CA SER A 90 -9.19 -18.20 13.40
C SER A 90 -8.35 -18.98 12.39
N GLU A 91 -7.98 -18.36 11.27
CA GLU A 91 -7.14 -18.98 10.23
C GLU A 91 -5.65 -19.06 10.63
N MET A 92 -5.18 -18.19 11.53
CA MET A 92 -3.76 -18.06 11.89
C MET A 92 -3.18 -19.30 12.59
N PRO A 93 -3.84 -19.91 13.59
CA PRO A 93 -3.29 -21.08 14.31
C PRO A 93 -3.16 -22.32 13.42
N SER A 94 -4.03 -22.48 12.44
CA SER A 94 -4.13 -23.67 11.58
C SER A 94 -3.06 -23.73 10.47
N GLY A 95 -2.11 -22.80 10.43
CA GLY A 95 -1.15 -22.72 9.33
C GLY A 95 -1.72 -22.04 8.08
N GLY A 96 -3.00 -21.65 8.08
CA GLY A 96 -3.77 -21.10 6.96
C GLY A 96 -3.78 -22.06 5.77
N VAL A 97 -4.93 -22.35 5.25
CA VAL A 97 -5.01 -23.05 3.95
C VAL A 97 -4.32 -22.12 2.94
N GLU A 98 -3.24 -22.59 2.32
CA GLU A 98 -2.76 -21.97 1.08
C GLU A 98 -3.96 -22.08 0.14
N ASN A 99 -4.69 -20.97 -0.07
CA ASN A 99 -5.78 -20.97 -1.03
C ASN A 99 -5.15 -21.46 -2.33
N GLU A 100 -5.68 -22.53 -2.90
CA GLU A 100 -5.24 -23.07 -4.17
C GLU A 100 -5.20 -21.90 -5.16
N MET A 101 -4.01 -21.59 -5.63
CA MET A 101 -3.83 -20.56 -6.63
C MET A 101 -4.61 -21.01 -7.86
N ASN A 102 -5.60 -20.24 -8.26
CA ASN A 102 -6.29 -20.49 -9.53
C ASN A 102 -5.32 -20.11 -10.66
N ASN A 103 -4.49 -21.07 -11.06
CA ASN A 103 -3.44 -20.89 -12.08
C ASN A 103 -3.98 -20.44 -13.45
N ASN A 104 -5.29 -20.43 -13.64
CA ASN A 104 -5.92 -19.98 -14.89
C ASN A 104 -6.21 -18.47 -14.91
N GLN A 105 -5.97 -17.74 -13.81
CA GLN A 105 -6.21 -16.30 -13.75
C GLN A 105 -4.89 -15.53 -13.94
N PRO A 106 -4.86 -14.50 -14.81
CA PRO A 106 -3.70 -13.63 -14.94
C PRO A 106 -3.29 -13.02 -13.59
N LEU A 107 -2.00 -12.99 -13.32
CA LEU A 107 -1.46 -12.37 -12.10
C LEU A 107 -2.05 -12.96 -10.81
N SER A 108 -2.32 -14.27 -10.78
CA SER A 108 -2.91 -14.97 -9.63
C SER A 108 -2.02 -14.92 -8.37
N GLU A 109 -0.69 -14.95 -8.54
CA GLU A 109 0.25 -14.82 -7.43
C GLU A 109 0.18 -13.42 -6.82
N GLU A 110 0.15 -12.39 -7.64
CA GLU A 110 0.01 -11.00 -7.21
C GLU A 110 -1.33 -10.74 -6.50
N LEU A 111 -2.41 -11.32 -7.01
CA LEU A 111 -3.72 -11.28 -6.32
C LEU A 111 -3.67 -11.93 -4.95
N GLN A 112 -2.97 -13.07 -4.84
CA GLN A 112 -2.81 -13.74 -3.55
C GLN A 112 -1.97 -12.89 -2.59
N LYS A 113 -0.92 -12.19 -3.08
CA LYS A 113 -0.16 -11.24 -2.25
C LYS A 113 -1.05 -10.14 -1.68
N ILE A 114 -1.85 -9.48 -2.51
CA ILE A 114 -2.79 -8.45 -2.04
C ILE A 114 -3.74 -9.00 -0.96
N LYS A 115 -4.31 -10.19 -1.16
CA LYS A 115 -5.17 -10.83 -0.14
C LYS A 115 -4.40 -11.04 1.18
N ASN A 116 -3.16 -11.51 1.10
CA ASN A 116 -2.32 -11.73 2.26
C ASN A 116 -1.98 -10.42 2.99
N LEU A 117 -1.68 -9.35 2.26
CA LEU A 117 -1.42 -8.03 2.85
C LEU A 117 -2.66 -7.47 3.57
N LYS A 118 -3.86 -7.69 3.02
CA LYS A 118 -5.11 -7.36 3.71
C LYS A 118 -5.27 -8.14 5.02
N LYS A 119 -4.90 -9.43 5.04
CA LYS A 119 -4.89 -10.23 6.27
C LYS A 119 -3.90 -9.68 7.29
N VAL A 120 -2.71 -9.26 6.86
CA VAL A 120 -1.72 -8.59 7.74
C VAL A 120 -2.31 -7.33 8.36
N PHE A 121 -2.94 -6.47 7.55
CA PHE A 121 -3.61 -5.27 8.06
C PHE A 121 -4.67 -5.60 9.12
N LEU A 122 -5.57 -6.55 8.82
CA LEU A 122 -6.64 -6.95 9.74
C LEU A 122 -6.09 -7.52 11.05
N MET A 123 -5.04 -8.33 10.98
CA MET A 123 -4.37 -8.89 12.17
C MET A 123 -3.77 -7.79 13.04
N LEU A 124 -3.05 -6.84 12.45
CA LEU A 124 -2.45 -5.72 13.18
C LEU A 124 -3.50 -4.78 13.76
N ALA A 125 -4.50 -4.41 12.99
CA ALA A 125 -5.59 -3.56 13.43
C ALA A 125 -6.39 -4.20 14.57
N GLY A 126 -6.73 -5.49 14.44
CA GLY A 126 -7.44 -6.25 15.47
C GLY A 126 -6.65 -6.34 16.78
N THR A 127 -5.36 -6.69 16.71
CA THR A 127 -4.49 -6.77 17.89
C THR A 127 -4.30 -5.38 18.54
N SER A 128 -4.14 -4.32 17.74
CA SER A 128 -4.04 -2.96 18.24
C SER A 128 -5.31 -2.53 18.99
N PHE A 129 -6.47 -2.83 18.40
CA PHE A 129 -7.76 -2.54 19.02
C PHE A 129 -7.98 -3.35 20.30
N GLN A 130 -7.60 -4.63 20.31
CA GLN A 130 -7.68 -5.48 21.49
C GLN A 130 -6.83 -4.95 22.65
N LYS A 131 -5.62 -4.42 22.36
CA LYS A 131 -4.71 -3.86 23.38
C LYS A 131 -5.17 -2.51 23.92
N TYR A 132 -5.60 -1.61 23.04
CA TYR A 132 -5.83 -0.20 23.39
C TYR A 132 -7.30 0.22 23.41
N GLY A 133 -8.21 -0.54 22.79
CA GLY A 133 -9.64 -0.20 22.72
C GLY A 133 -9.86 1.21 22.19
N GLN A 134 -10.64 2.00 22.91
CA GLN A 134 -10.93 3.40 22.57
C GLN A 134 -9.69 4.32 22.70
N GLU A 135 -8.69 3.93 23.48
CA GLU A 135 -7.46 4.70 23.63
C GLU A 135 -6.53 4.62 22.41
N LEU A 136 -6.83 3.75 21.45
CA LEU A 136 -6.04 3.63 20.21
C LEU A 136 -5.90 4.98 19.48
N GLU A 137 -6.88 5.88 19.61
CA GLU A 137 -6.81 7.23 19.05
C GLU A 137 -5.63 8.05 19.58
N LYS A 138 -5.14 7.76 20.79
CA LYS A 138 -3.97 8.42 21.39
C LYS A 138 -2.65 7.87 20.86
N HIS A 139 -2.68 6.68 20.26
CA HIS A 139 -1.50 6.00 19.69
C HIS A 139 -1.33 6.32 18.20
N GLN A 140 -1.14 7.61 17.90
CA GLN A 140 -1.10 8.12 16.51
C GLN A 140 -0.07 7.42 15.63
N GLN A 141 1.08 7.02 16.17
CA GLN A 141 2.12 6.32 15.40
C GLN A 141 1.65 4.95 14.90
N ILE A 142 0.83 4.24 15.68
CA ILE A 142 0.21 2.99 15.25
C ILE A 142 -0.82 3.27 14.15
N LEU A 143 -1.66 4.30 14.33
CA LEU A 143 -2.66 4.70 13.33
C LEU A 143 -1.99 5.10 12.01
N LEU A 144 -0.89 5.86 12.05
CA LEU A 144 -0.10 6.22 10.88
C LEU A 144 0.45 4.98 10.17
N GLY A 145 1.03 4.03 10.92
CA GLY A 145 1.54 2.78 10.36
C GLY A 145 0.45 1.91 9.73
N LEU A 146 -0.71 1.78 10.37
CA LEU A 146 -1.87 1.08 9.81
C LEU A 146 -2.39 1.77 8.55
N SER A 147 -2.40 3.11 8.55
CA SER A 147 -2.82 3.89 7.38
C SER A 147 -1.86 3.72 6.21
N ASP A 148 -0.54 3.74 6.45
CA ASP A 148 0.45 3.48 5.42
C ASP A 148 0.20 2.14 4.73
N ILE A 149 0.00 1.06 5.51
CA ILE A 149 -0.33 -0.27 4.97
C ILE A 149 -1.61 -0.20 4.13
N MET A 150 -2.64 0.47 4.63
CA MET A 150 -3.94 0.57 3.97
C MET A 150 -3.87 1.35 2.65
N ILE A 151 -3.07 2.41 2.59
CA ILE A 151 -2.84 3.23 1.38
C ILE A 151 -2.13 2.41 0.32
N GLU A 152 -0.98 1.81 0.66
CA GLU A 152 -0.17 1.05 -0.28
C GLU A 152 -0.91 -0.19 -0.83
N VAL A 153 -1.63 -0.90 0.03
CA VAL A 153 -2.47 -2.03 -0.41
C VAL A 153 -3.58 -1.56 -1.36
N TYR A 154 -4.19 -0.40 -1.11
CA TYR A 154 -5.22 0.15 -1.99
C TYR A 154 -4.68 0.51 -3.37
N PHE A 155 -3.53 1.19 -3.45
CA PHE A 155 -2.92 1.57 -4.71
C PHE A 155 -2.39 0.37 -5.49
N SER A 156 -1.70 -0.56 -4.83
CA SER A 156 -1.18 -1.77 -5.47
C SER A 156 -2.32 -2.68 -5.98
N GLU A 157 -3.42 -2.84 -5.21
CA GLU A 157 -4.61 -3.56 -5.67
C GLU A 157 -5.26 -2.87 -6.88
N SER A 158 -5.41 -1.55 -6.83
CA SER A 158 -6.02 -0.77 -7.92
C SER A 158 -5.21 -0.90 -9.21
N THR A 159 -3.88 -0.84 -9.11
CA THR A 159 -2.96 -1.05 -10.24
C THR A 159 -3.08 -2.47 -10.80
N LEU A 160 -3.11 -3.48 -9.93
CA LEU A 160 -3.24 -4.88 -10.32
C LEU A 160 -4.58 -5.15 -11.03
N LEU A 161 -5.69 -4.69 -10.45
CA LEU A 161 -7.02 -4.91 -11.03
C LEU A 161 -7.19 -4.20 -12.37
N ARG A 162 -6.60 -3.01 -12.53
CA ARG A 162 -6.56 -2.30 -13.82
C ARG A 162 -5.79 -3.08 -14.88
N THR A 163 -4.64 -3.62 -14.51
CA THR A 163 -3.81 -4.46 -15.39
C THR A 163 -4.56 -5.73 -15.82
N ILE A 164 -5.15 -6.45 -14.87
CA ILE A 164 -5.96 -7.64 -15.15
C ILE A 164 -7.15 -7.30 -16.07
N LYS A 165 -7.83 -6.18 -15.82
CA LYS A 165 -8.93 -5.72 -16.69
C LYS A 165 -8.48 -5.50 -18.13
N ASN A 166 -7.29 -4.94 -18.35
CA ASN A 166 -6.72 -4.72 -19.67
C ASN A 166 -6.35 -6.04 -20.35
N ILE A 167 -5.72 -6.98 -19.62
CA ILE A 167 -5.42 -8.33 -20.12
C ILE A 167 -6.71 -9.03 -20.55
N ASN A 168 -7.76 -8.99 -19.74
CA ASN A 168 -9.06 -9.63 -20.05
C ASN A 168 -9.78 -8.99 -21.23
N ARG A 169 -9.41 -7.77 -21.62
CA ARG A 169 -9.86 -7.10 -22.85
C ARG A 169 -9.02 -7.47 -24.08
N GLY A 170 -8.02 -8.31 -23.93
CA GLY A 170 -7.12 -8.72 -25.01
C GLY A 170 -6.07 -7.66 -25.37
N LEU A 171 -5.83 -6.69 -24.50
CA LEU A 171 -4.76 -5.70 -24.71
C LEU A 171 -3.41 -6.32 -24.35
N ASP A 172 -2.40 -6.01 -25.16
CA ASP A 172 -1.00 -6.34 -24.86
C ASP A 172 -0.41 -5.29 -23.90
N VAL A 173 -0.21 -5.68 -22.65
CA VAL A 173 0.20 -4.77 -21.56
C VAL A 173 1.38 -5.32 -20.74
N PRO A 174 2.51 -5.68 -21.39
CA PRO A 174 3.64 -6.29 -20.69
C PRO A 174 4.26 -5.33 -19.67
N HIS A 175 4.40 -4.05 -20.00
CA HIS A 175 5.02 -3.06 -19.10
C HIS A 175 4.10 -2.71 -17.92
N GLN A 176 2.78 -2.63 -18.11
CA GLN A 176 1.83 -2.45 -17.01
C GLN A 176 1.85 -3.67 -16.07
N THR A 177 2.06 -4.87 -16.64
CA THR A 177 2.27 -6.10 -15.85
C THR A 177 3.56 -6.01 -15.03
N ASP A 178 4.66 -5.55 -15.64
CA ASP A 178 5.93 -5.34 -14.95
C ASP A 178 5.80 -4.30 -13.83
N MET A 179 5.10 -3.18 -14.08
CA MET A 179 4.81 -2.14 -13.07
C MET A 179 3.99 -2.69 -11.92
N ALA A 180 2.92 -3.47 -12.19
CA ALA A 180 2.09 -4.06 -11.16
C ALA A 180 2.90 -5.01 -10.26
N LYS A 181 3.75 -5.86 -10.85
CA LYS A 181 4.63 -6.76 -10.09
C LYS A 181 5.63 -6.00 -9.24
N LEU A 182 6.26 -4.97 -9.79
CA LEU A 182 7.22 -4.14 -9.08
C LEU A 182 6.55 -3.43 -7.89
N PHE A 183 5.40 -2.80 -8.12
CA PHE A 183 4.68 -2.09 -7.08
C PHE A 183 4.25 -3.02 -5.94
N ILE A 184 3.74 -4.23 -6.27
CA ILE A 184 3.35 -5.21 -5.25
C ILE A 184 4.57 -5.69 -4.47
N PHE A 185 5.72 -5.88 -5.12
CA PHE A 185 6.96 -6.22 -4.42
C PHE A 185 7.34 -5.14 -3.41
N ASP A 186 7.38 -3.88 -3.83
CA ASP A 186 7.72 -2.75 -2.94
C ASP A 186 6.69 -2.61 -1.80
N THR A 187 5.40 -2.83 -2.08
CA THR A 187 4.34 -2.85 -1.06
C THR A 187 4.55 -3.95 -0.03
N VAL A 188 4.93 -5.17 -0.45
CA VAL A 188 5.21 -6.29 0.47
C VAL A 188 6.36 -5.96 1.41
N GLU A 189 7.44 -5.37 0.89
CA GLU A 189 8.61 -4.97 1.69
C GLU A 189 8.24 -3.86 2.69
N MET A 190 7.50 -2.84 2.24
CA MET A 190 7.01 -1.76 3.10
C MET A 190 6.10 -2.29 4.21
N VAL A 191 5.11 -3.14 3.87
CA VAL A 191 4.20 -3.74 4.85
C VAL A 191 4.96 -4.60 5.86
N THR A 192 5.94 -5.38 5.40
CA THR A 192 6.78 -6.22 6.28
C THR A 192 7.52 -5.36 7.31
N ARG A 193 8.12 -4.26 6.88
CA ARG A 193 8.83 -3.31 7.75
C ARG A 193 7.88 -2.64 8.74
N LYS A 194 6.78 -2.04 8.25
CA LYS A 194 5.78 -1.35 9.08
C LYS A 194 5.12 -2.29 10.09
N SER A 195 4.87 -3.52 9.69
CA SER A 195 4.31 -4.52 10.61
C SER A 195 5.21 -4.79 11.80
N LYS A 196 6.53 -4.86 11.59
CA LYS A 196 7.50 -5.05 12.71
C LYS A 196 7.50 -3.86 13.67
N GLU A 197 7.41 -2.63 13.14
CA GLU A 197 7.31 -1.41 13.94
C GLU A 197 6.06 -1.45 14.85
N ILE A 198 4.91 -1.81 14.27
CA ILE A 198 3.64 -1.91 15.01
C ILE A 198 3.70 -3.04 16.04
N VAL A 199 4.13 -4.25 15.64
CA VAL A 199 4.18 -5.44 16.50
C VAL A 199 5.03 -5.20 17.73
N GLY A 200 6.18 -4.50 17.60
CA GLY A 200 7.03 -4.15 18.73
C GLY A 200 6.35 -3.32 19.81
N ASN A 201 5.23 -2.67 19.46
CA ASN A 201 4.45 -1.87 20.40
C ASN A 201 3.19 -2.59 20.93
N ILE A 202 2.53 -3.41 20.09
CA ILE A 202 1.22 -4.01 20.42
C ILE A 202 1.30 -5.38 21.09
N ALA A 203 2.45 -6.07 21.03
CA ALA A 203 2.60 -7.42 21.54
C ALA A 203 3.95 -7.66 22.19
N GLU A 204 4.01 -8.61 23.13
CA GLU A 204 5.19 -9.01 23.86
C GLU A 204 5.32 -10.55 23.84
N ASP A 205 6.50 -11.06 24.16
CA ASP A 205 6.79 -12.47 24.36
C ASP A 205 6.26 -13.40 23.24
N GLN A 206 5.53 -14.43 23.61
CA GLN A 206 5.02 -15.43 22.67
C GLN A 206 4.01 -14.85 21.69
N ALA A 207 3.23 -13.85 22.10
CA ALA A 207 2.28 -13.18 21.21
C ALA A 207 3.01 -12.43 20.08
N GLN A 208 4.09 -11.71 20.42
CA GLN A 208 4.95 -11.03 19.46
C GLN A 208 5.56 -12.03 18.45
N ILE A 209 6.12 -13.13 18.93
CA ILE A 209 6.72 -14.17 18.09
C ILE A 209 5.67 -14.74 17.12
N ASN A 210 4.46 -15.03 17.59
CA ASN A 210 3.39 -15.57 16.77
C ASN A 210 2.95 -14.58 15.67
N LEU A 211 2.80 -13.30 16.00
CA LEU A 211 2.48 -12.26 15.03
C LEU A 211 3.56 -12.17 13.94
N LEU A 212 4.85 -12.13 14.34
CA LEU A 212 5.96 -12.05 13.39
C LEU A 212 6.04 -13.29 12.48
N LYS A 213 5.81 -14.48 13.00
CA LYS A 213 5.72 -15.70 12.19
C LYS A 213 4.62 -15.64 11.14
N ASN A 214 3.43 -15.16 11.52
CA ASN A 214 2.31 -15.02 10.60
C ASN A 214 2.58 -13.94 9.52
N ILE A 215 3.15 -12.80 9.90
CA ILE A 215 3.56 -11.75 8.96
C ILE A 215 4.56 -12.31 7.96
N HIS A 216 5.61 -12.98 8.44
CA HIS A 216 6.61 -13.58 7.57
C HIS A 216 5.98 -14.58 6.58
N ARG A 217 5.08 -15.47 7.05
CA ARG A 217 4.38 -16.42 6.20
C ARG A 217 3.54 -15.74 5.10
N LEU A 218 2.78 -14.70 5.47
CA LEU A 218 1.89 -14.00 4.55
C LEU A 218 2.64 -13.13 3.53
N CYS A 219 3.78 -12.55 3.94
CA CYS A 219 4.57 -11.65 3.10
C CYS A 219 5.65 -12.35 2.27
N ARG A 220 6.05 -13.61 2.62
CA ARG A 220 7.12 -14.30 1.90
C ARG A 220 6.79 -14.53 0.44
N TYR A 221 7.80 -14.49 -0.42
CA TYR A 221 7.76 -14.98 -1.79
C TYR A 221 8.27 -16.42 -1.86
N ASN A 222 7.63 -17.25 -2.68
CA ASN A 222 8.17 -18.57 -3.02
C ASN A 222 9.31 -18.41 -4.04
N ASN A 223 9.11 -17.55 -5.04
CA ASN A 223 10.13 -17.13 -5.99
C ASN A 223 10.16 -15.61 -6.04
N LEU A 224 11.33 -15.01 -5.80
CA LEU A 224 11.47 -13.56 -5.89
C LEU A 224 11.32 -13.11 -7.34
N PRO A 225 10.60 -11.99 -7.61
CA PRO A 225 10.58 -11.39 -8.93
C PRO A 225 11.97 -10.84 -9.28
N ASP A 226 12.31 -10.86 -10.56
CA ASP A 226 13.51 -10.18 -11.07
C ASP A 226 13.28 -8.65 -11.09
N VAL A 227 13.39 -8.03 -9.93
CA VAL A 227 13.12 -6.59 -9.71
C VAL A 227 14.00 -5.72 -10.62
N ILE A 228 15.27 -6.10 -10.82
CA ILE A 228 16.20 -5.35 -11.66
C ILE A 228 15.75 -5.43 -13.13
N GLY A 229 15.43 -6.62 -13.61
CA GLY A 229 14.92 -6.82 -14.96
C GLY A 229 13.58 -6.12 -15.21
N LEU A 230 12.66 -6.11 -14.20
CA LEU A 230 11.41 -5.36 -14.28
C LEU A 230 11.67 -3.86 -14.48
N LYS A 231 12.54 -3.26 -13.66
CA LYS A 231 12.92 -1.84 -13.75
C LYS A 231 13.56 -1.49 -15.10
N ASN A 232 14.49 -2.34 -15.58
CA ASN A 232 15.16 -2.12 -16.85
C ASN A 232 14.17 -2.12 -18.02
N ARG A 233 13.25 -3.09 -18.10
CA ARG A 233 12.25 -3.15 -19.20
C ARG A 233 11.34 -1.94 -19.22
N ILE A 234 10.92 -1.45 -18.04
CA ILE A 234 10.10 -0.23 -17.94
C ILE A 234 10.89 0.99 -18.39
N ALA A 235 12.13 1.13 -17.94
CA ALA A 235 13.02 2.23 -18.31
C ALA A 235 13.34 2.24 -19.82
N ASP A 236 13.71 1.08 -20.39
CA ASP A 236 14.01 0.93 -21.81
C ASP A 236 12.84 1.37 -22.69
N LYS A 237 11.60 1.05 -22.26
CA LYS A 237 10.38 1.48 -22.97
C LYS A 237 10.25 3.00 -22.98
N ILE A 238 10.41 3.65 -21.82
CA ILE A 238 10.32 5.11 -21.70
C ILE A 238 11.41 5.78 -22.55
N VAL A 239 12.63 5.30 -22.46
CA VAL A 239 13.78 5.84 -23.23
C VAL A 239 13.55 5.68 -24.72
N SER A 240 13.10 4.51 -25.19
CA SER A 240 12.85 4.26 -26.62
C SER A 240 11.73 5.13 -27.20
N GLU A 241 10.67 5.39 -26.44
CA GLU A 241 9.53 6.22 -26.86
C GLU A 241 9.78 7.72 -26.69
N ASN A 242 10.73 8.09 -25.82
CA ASN A 242 11.04 9.47 -25.44
C ASN A 242 9.82 10.27 -25.01
N LYS A 243 8.85 9.64 -24.37
CA LYS A 243 7.61 10.21 -23.84
C LYS A 243 6.94 9.25 -22.86
N TYR A 244 5.94 9.74 -22.13
CA TYR A 244 5.05 8.87 -21.38
C TYR A 244 4.24 7.97 -22.34
N CYS A 245 4.27 6.67 -22.11
CA CYS A 245 3.76 5.66 -23.05
C CYS A 245 2.98 4.50 -22.40
N PHE A 246 2.44 4.70 -21.17
CA PHE A 246 1.72 3.66 -20.42
C PHE A 246 0.26 3.99 -20.17
#